data_3be44656eda7fbace069ddce4b12acb9
#
_entry.id   3be44656eda7fbace069ddce4b12acb9
#
_cell.length_a   1.000
_cell.length_b   1.000
_cell.length_c   1.000
_cell.angle_alpha   90.00
_cell.angle_beta   90.00
_cell.angle_gamma   90.00
#
_symmetry.space_group_name_H-M   'P 1'
#
loop_
_entity.id
_entity.type
_entity.pdbx_description
1 polymer ?
#
loop_
_entity_poly.entity_id
_entity_poly.type
_entity_poly.pdbx_seq_one_letter_code
_entity_poly.pdbx_strand_id
1 'polypeptide(L)'
;MVNLTAKPYNLDEQGIKWVKDTIANMTIEEKIGQLFVNMGASREEEYLKGILDNYHIGGVRYNPGKAEEVYEQNKILQENSKIPLLIAANTEMGGNGACVDGTYVGSEVKIAATNDKKYAYELGRISGVEAAAIGCNWSFAPIVDINRNWRNPIISTRTWSADADQTLELSLEYMRGIMESGIAPAAKHFPGDGIDERDQHLSFAPNWLSVEEWDETFGKVYGGLFEAGLPSIMAGHIALPEYVRYFNPDATTEELVMPATLNKYILTDLLRGKMKFNGLVVTDASHMVAMTSPMKRKDMLPAAIAAGSDLFLFFNDPDEDFEWMMEGYKNGVITEERLEEALTRILGTKAALGLHKKAKTEILPPKEEAMAKIGLEENKAAAIEIADKGITLVKNKEDIFPISPEKHKRVLIVEVKGAESGFGKLMAMMSGGSKTPSQNLKDLLEAEGFEVEIYESPIDKIMKLPKEELMGAVMNVYAQKRPISDLTDNYDLIINIADVAPNTHQRIQWPPSKGTPDIPFYVNEIPTIFVSVQCPFHLADVPQVKTYINAYDSKDFTLKALVDKLVGKSEFKGISPVDAFCGLLDAQY
;
A
#
# COMPACT_ATOMS: atom_id res chain seq x y z
N MET A 1 15.24 -24.44 14.80
CA MET A 1 14.27 -25.48 14.35
C MET A 1 12.86 -24.90 14.34
N VAL A 2 12.09 -25.10 13.26
CA VAL A 2 10.70 -24.62 13.12
C VAL A 2 9.78 -25.42 14.06
N ASN A 3 8.93 -24.74 14.81
CA ASN A 3 7.99 -25.39 15.72
C ASN A 3 6.56 -25.38 15.12
N LEU A 4 6.16 -26.48 14.49
CA LEU A 4 4.84 -26.62 13.86
C LEU A 4 3.67 -26.79 14.86
N THR A 5 3.95 -27.12 16.13
CA THR A 5 2.91 -27.22 17.17
C THR A 5 2.59 -25.88 17.83
N ALA A 6 3.47 -24.87 17.66
CA ALA A 6 3.29 -23.55 18.21
C ALA A 6 2.70 -22.56 17.18
N LYS A 7 2.28 -21.38 17.66
CA LYS A 7 1.92 -20.25 16.79
C LYS A 7 3.04 -19.96 15.79
N PRO A 8 2.69 -19.58 14.57
CA PRO A 8 1.35 -19.38 14.04
C PRO A 8 0.69 -20.65 13.49
N TYR A 9 1.38 -21.78 13.44
CA TYR A 9 0.92 -23.00 12.75
C TYR A 9 -0.13 -23.79 13.52
N ASN A 10 0.10 -24.06 14.81
CA ASN A 10 -0.78 -24.84 15.69
C ASN A 10 -1.25 -26.18 15.07
N LEU A 11 -0.35 -26.88 14.34
CA LEU A 11 -0.71 -28.11 13.63
C LEU A 11 -0.91 -29.29 14.57
N ASP A 12 -1.89 -30.10 14.20
CA ASP A 12 -2.08 -31.44 14.73
C ASP A 12 -1.04 -32.45 14.17
N GLU A 13 -1.03 -33.67 14.69
CA GLU A 13 -0.10 -34.71 14.24
C GLU A 13 -0.26 -35.04 12.75
N GLN A 14 -1.48 -34.96 12.22
CA GLN A 14 -1.76 -35.20 10.80
C GLN A 14 -1.15 -34.11 9.91
N GLY A 15 -1.30 -32.84 10.30
CA GLY A 15 -0.70 -31.73 9.59
C GLY A 15 0.83 -31.78 9.60
N ILE A 16 1.42 -32.10 10.77
CA ILE A 16 2.88 -32.27 10.90
C ILE A 16 3.40 -33.41 10.03
N LYS A 17 2.68 -34.53 10.05
CA LYS A 17 3.01 -35.70 9.21
C LYS A 17 2.96 -35.33 7.73
N TRP A 18 1.90 -34.62 7.30
CA TRP A 18 1.78 -34.17 5.90
C TRP A 18 2.97 -33.29 5.47
N VAL A 19 3.39 -32.34 6.31
CA VAL A 19 4.57 -31.48 6.03
C VAL A 19 5.81 -32.34 5.83
N LYS A 20 6.11 -33.25 6.77
CA LYS A 20 7.31 -34.10 6.71
C LYS A 20 7.31 -35.04 5.52
N ASP A 21 6.19 -35.73 5.29
CA ASP A 21 6.06 -36.68 4.18
C ASP A 21 6.18 -35.94 2.82
N THR A 22 5.62 -34.74 2.72
CA THR A 22 5.70 -33.94 1.49
C THR A 22 7.14 -33.55 1.20
N ILE A 23 7.89 -33.03 2.19
CA ILE A 23 9.33 -32.69 2.01
C ILE A 23 10.15 -33.92 1.62
N ALA A 24 9.90 -35.07 2.26
CA ALA A 24 10.64 -36.29 1.98
C ALA A 24 10.38 -36.87 0.57
N ASN A 25 9.21 -36.59 -0.01
CA ASN A 25 8.81 -37.09 -1.34
C ASN A 25 9.07 -36.09 -2.48
N MET A 26 9.56 -34.87 -2.19
CA MET A 26 9.94 -33.89 -3.23
C MET A 26 11.27 -34.24 -3.86
N THR A 27 11.37 -34.02 -5.18
CA THR A 27 12.67 -33.91 -5.86
C THR A 27 13.36 -32.60 -5.46
N ILE A 28 14.63 -32.45 -5.79
CA ILE A 28 15.34 -31.19 -5.48
C ILE A 28 14.78 -30.02 -6.29
N GLU A 29 14.36 -30.25 -7.54
CA GLU A 29 13.72 -29.26 -8.40
C GLU A 29 12.41 -28.77 -7.77
N GLU A 30 11.59 -29.68 -7.26
CA GLU A 30 10.36 -29.35 -6.53
C GLU A 30 10.65 -28.55 -5.25
N LYS A 31 11.70 -28.92 -4.50
CA LYS A 31 12.11 -28.18 -3.29
C LYS A 31 12.52 -26.76 -3.60
N ILE A 32 13.34 -26.55 -4.64
CA ILE A 32 13.78 -25.23 -5.07
C ILE A 32 12.63 -24.42 -5.63
N GLY A 33 11.75 -25.03 -6.41
CA GLY A 33 10.56 -24.38 -6.95
C GLY A 33 9.64 -23.81 -5.87
N GLN A 34 9.49 -24.52 -4.76
CA GLN A 34 8.67 -24.04 -3.64
C GLN A 34 9.17 -22.75 -3.02
N LEU A 35 10.43 -22.35 -3.23
CA LEU A 35 10.97 -21.08 -2.73
C LEU A 35 10.49 -19.86 -3.53
N PHE A 36 9.82 -20.05 -4.67
CA PHE A 36 9.41 -18.96 -5.54
C PHE A 36 7.92 -18.64 -5.46
N VAL A 37 7.62 -17.35 -5.48
CA VAL A 37 6.30 -16.81 -5.78
C VAL A 37 6.36 -16.17 -7.15
N ASN A 38 5.57 -16.69 -8.10
CA ASN A 38 5.53 -16.14 -9.45
C ASN A 38 4.63 -14.90 -9.51
N MET A 39 5.09 -13.85 -10.20
CA MET A 39 4.22 -12.76 -10.64
C MET A 39 3.65 -13.12 -12.00
N GLY A 40 2.34 -13.33 -12.07
CA GLY A 40 1.71 -13.83 -13.28
C GLY A 40 1.67 -12.80 -14.41
N ALA A 41 2.22 -13.18 -15.56
CA ALA A 41 2.21 -12.39 -16.78
C ALA A 41 0.98 -12.64 -17.66
N SER A 42 0.37 -13.84 -17.57
CA SER A 42 -0.81 -14.24 -18.33
C SER A 42 -1.78 -15.07 -17.49
N ARG A 43 -3.07 -15.03 -17.84
CA ARG A 43 -4.14 -15.88 -17.27
C ARG A 43 -4.51 -17.04 -18.18
N GLU A 44 -3.83 -17.19 -19.33
CA GLU A 44 -4.08 -18.29 -20.25
C GLU A 44 -3.70 -19.64 -19.62
N GLU A 45 -4.55 -20.64 -19.79
CA GLU A 45 -4.40 -21.96 -19.16
C GLU A 45 -3.06 -22.62 -19.47
N GLU A 46 -2.59 -22.51 -20.70
CA GLU A 46 -1.28 -23.04 -21.13
C GLU A 46 -0.13 -22.43 -20.35
N TYR A 47 -0.14 -21.09 -20.18
CA TYR A 47 0.85 -20.39 -19.37
C TYR A 47 0.80 -20.81 -17.89
N LEU A 48 -0.43 -20.89 -17.31
CA LEU A 48 -0.61 -21.25 -15.91
C LEU A 48 -0.09 -22.67 -15.64
N LYS A 49 -0.40 -23.64 -16.51
CA LYS A 49 0.10 -25.00 -16.39
C LYS A 49 1.61 -25.08 -16.63
N GLY A 50 2.13 -24.35 -17.63
CA GLY A 50 3.56 -24.32 -17.93
C GLY A 50 4.41 -23.85 -16.76
N ILE A 51 4.00 -22.80 -16.03
CA ILE A 51 4.70 -22.33 -14.83
C ILE A 51 4.70 -23.39 -13.71
N LEU A 52 3.59 -24.13 -13.53
CA LEU A 52 3.50 -25.19 -12.53
C LEU A 52 4.40 -26.38 -12.88
N ASP A 53 4.37 -26.81 -14.13
CA ASP A 53 5.07 -28.02 -14.59
C ASP A 53 6.59 -27.80 -14.67
N ASN A 54 7.02 -26.61 -15.10
CA ASN A 54 8.43 -26.32 -15.31
C ASN A 54 9.15 -25.89 -14.03
N TYR A 55 8.46 -25.15 -13.12
CA TYR A 55 9.15 -24.50 -11.99
C TYR A 55 8.62 -24.91 -10.62
N HIS A 56 7.54 -25.70 -10.50
CA HIS A 56 7.00 -26.25 -9.24
C HIS A 56 6.83 -25.21 -8.14
N ILE A 57 6.37 -24.00 -8.46
CA ILE A 57 6.34 -22.82 -7.61
C ILE A 57 5.58 -23.02 -6.30
N GLY A 58 6.01 -22.29 -5.25
CA GLY A 58 5.38 -22.32 -3.93
C GLY A 58 4.13 -21.44 -3.82
N GLY A 59 4.07 -20.37 -4.61
CA GLY A 59 2.95 -19.44 -4.62
C GLY A 59 2.88 -18.58 -5.86
N VAL A 60 1.83 -17.77 -5.94
CA VAL A 60 1.61 -16.80 -7.04
C VAL A 60 1.04 -15.49 -6.50
N ARG A 61 1.30 -14.41 -7.22
CA ARG A 61 0.63 -13.13 -7.08
C ARG A 61 0.31 -12.57 -8.46
N TYR A 62 -0.91 -12.14 -8.69
CA TYR A 62 -1.35 -11.49 -9.92
C TYR A 62 -1.84 -10.07 -9.64
N ASN A 63 -1.74 -9.19 -10.64
CA ASN A 63 -2.44 -7.93 -10.59
C ASN A 63 -3.96 -8.20 -10.60
N PRO A 64 -4.78 -7.38 -9.90
CA PRO A 64 -6.22 -7.57 -9.89
C PRO A 64 -6.80 -7.57 -11.32
N GLY A 65 -7.65 -8.53 -11.61
CA GLY A 65 -8.50 -8.62 -12.78
C GLY A 65 -9.96 -8.63 -12.34
N LYS A 66 -10.90 -8.90 -13.24
CA LYS A 66 -12.29 -9.12 -12.85
C LYS A 66 -12.41 -10.35 -11.96
N ALA A 67 -13.33 -10.35 -11.01
CA ALA A 67 -13.49 -11.42 -10.04
C ALA A 67 -13.62 -12.80 -10.71
N GLU A 68 -14.41 -12.90 -11.79
CA GLU A 68 -14.56 -14.16 -12.53
C GLU A 68 -13.25 -14.64 -13.17
N GLU A 69 -12.47 -13.73 -13.76
CA GLU A 69 -11.18 -14.05 -14.40
C GLU A 69 -10.16 -14.54 -13.36
N VAL A 70 -10.12 -13.87 -12.20
CA VAL A 70 -9.22 -14.26 -11.10
C VAL A 70 -9.66 -15.60 -10.49
N TYR A 71 -10.96 -15.82 -10.34
CA TYR A 71 -11.49 -17.10 -9.86
C TYR A 71 -11.08 -18.26 -10.78
N GLU A 72 -11.29 -18.16 -12.09
CA GLU A 72 -10.92 -19.22 -13.05
C GLU A 72 -9.41 -19.45 -13.06
N GLN A 73 -8.61 -18.37 -13.06
CA GLN A 73 -7.15 -18.45 -12.93
C GLN A 73 -6.75 -19.26 -11.68
N ASN A 74 -7.27 -18.89 -10.51
CA ASN A 74 -6.90 -19.51 -9.25
C ASN A 74 -7.37 -20.97 -9.17
N LYS A 75 -8.52 -21.27 -9.79
CA LYS A 75 -9.03 -22.64 -9.92
C LYS A 75 -8.07 -23.49 -10.76
N ILE A 76 -7.68 -23.04 -11.96
CA ILE A 76 -6.72 -23.74 -12.83
C ILE A 76 -5.41 -24.00 -12.07
N LEU A 77 -4.88 -22.98 -11.38
CA LEU A 77 -3.64 -23.07 -10.62
C LEU A 77 -3.74 -24.11 -9.50
N GLN A 78 -4.79 -24.10 -8.68
CA GLN A 78 -4.93 -25.05 -7.57
C GLN A 78 -5.21 -26.48 -8.05
N GLU A 79 -6.05 -26.67 -9.05
CA GLU A 79 -6.40 -27.99 -9.58
C GLU A 79 -5.22 -28.70 -10.25
N ASN A 80 -4.31 -27.93 -10.87
CA ASN A 80 -3.15 -28.48 -11.60
C ASN A 80 -1.85 -28.48 -10.76
N SER A 81 -1.77 -27.78 -9.64
CA SER A 81 -0.57 -27.81 -8.80
C SER A 81 -0.42 -29.16 -8.07
N LYS A 82 0.81 -29.71 -8.01
CA LYS A 82 1.09 -30.93 -7.23
C LYS A 82 0.92 -30.69 -5.74
N ILE A 83 1.40 -29.58 -5.24
CA ILE A 83 1.30 -29.09 -3.87
C ILE A 83 0.45 -27.83 -3.90
N PRO A 84 -0.57 -27.67 -3.03
CA PRO A 84 -1.40 -26.48 -3.02
C PRO A 84 -0.59 -25.19 -2.95
N LEU A 85 -1.02 -24.14 -3.66
CA LEU A 85 -0.31 -22.88 -3.76
C LEU A 85 -0.72 -21.90 -2.67
N LEU A 86 0.22 -21.05 -2.26
CA LEU A 86 -0.08 -19.76 -1.62
C LEU A 86 -0.46 -18.77 -2.72
N ILE A 87 -1.70 -18.30 -2.71
CA ILE A 87 -2.21 -17.32 -3.69
C ILE A 87 -2.39 -15.99 -3.01
N ALA A 88 -1.53 -15.03 -3.34
CA ALA A 88 -1.44 -13.75 -2.66
C ALA A 88 -2.21 -12.64 -3.36
N ALA A 89 -2.75 -11.70 -2.56
CA ALA A 89 -3.32 -10.44 -3.01
C ALA A 89 -2.84 -9.27 -2.13
N ASN A 90 -2.85 -8.04 -2.68
CA ASN A 90 -2.52 -6.82 -1.93
C ASN A 90 -3.81 -6.17 -1.40
N THR A 91 -4.34 -6.66 -0.29
CA THR A 91 -5.63 -6.20 0.24
C THR A 91 -5.50 -5.06 1.27
N GLU A 92 -4.59 -4.12 1.00
CA GLU A 92 -4.31 -2.97 1.87
C GLU A 92 -5.51 -2.02 2.01
N MET A 93 -6.34 -1.92 0.96
CA MET A 93 -7.44 -0.95 0.87
C MET A 93 -8.82 -1.63 0.71
N GLY A 94 -8.89 -2.94 0.85
CA GLY A 94 -10.12 -3.73 0.68
C GLY A 94 -9.97 -4.87 -0.31
N GLY A 95 -11.11 -5.48 -0.69
CA GLY A 95 -11.17 -6.57 -1.66
C GLY A 95 -10.75 -6.19 -3.08
N ASN A 96 -10.75 -4.89 -3.40
CA ASN A 96 -10.26 -4.38 -4.68
C ASN A 96 -8.77 -4.71 -4.94
N GLY A 97 -8.02 -5.05 -3.92
CA GLY A 97 -6.64 -5.54 -4.05
C GLY A 97 -6.53 -6.99 -4.55
N ALA A 98 -7.61 -7.76 -4.47
CA ALA A 98 -7.71 -9.12 -5.00
C ALA A 98 -8.37 -9.16 -6.39
N CYS A 99 -9.42 -8.37 -6.61
CA CYS A 99 -10.08 -8.21 -7.91
C CYS A 99 -10.62 -6.78 -8.07
N VAL A 100 -10.69 -6.29 -9.32
CA VAL A 100 -11.14 -4.91 -9.60
C VAL A 100 -12.60 -4.66 -9.23
N ASP A 101 -13.42 -5.71 -9.17
CA ASP A 101 -14.82 -5.66 -8.77
C ASP A 101 -15.00 -5.69 -7.24
N GLY A 102 -13.91 -5.92 -6.50
CA GLY A 102 -13.90 -5.94 -5.04
C GLY A 102 -14.11 -4.55 -4.44
N THR A 103 -14.58 -4.54 -3.20
CA THR A 103 -14.89 -3.31 -2.48
C THR A 103 -13.61 -2.55 -2.12
N TYR A 104 -13.50 -1.30 -2.57
CA TYR A 104 -12.53 -0.34 -2.05
C TYR A 104 -13.09 0.26 -0.76
N VAL A 105 -12.37 0.10 0.34
CA VAL A 105 -12.78 0.61 1.67
C VAL A 105 -12.10 1.93 1.98
N GLY A 106 -10.79 1.99 1.78
CA GLY A 106 -9.96 3.16 2.06
C GLY A 106 -8.54 2.78 2.44
N SER A 107 -7.63 3.75 2.38
CA SER A 107 -6.26 3.58 2.86
C SER A 107 -6.21 3.45 4.38
N GLU A 108 -5.14 2.83 4.91
CA GLU A 108 -4.98 2.63 6.35
C GLU A 108 -5.02 3.94 7.14
N VAL A 109 -4.40 5.02 6.63
CA VAL A 109 -4.46 6.34 7.27
C VAL A 109 -5.89 6.89 7.34
N LYS A 110 -6.73 6.65 6.34
CA LYS A 110 -8.15 7.05 6.34
C LYS A 110 -8.96 6.29 7.39
N ILE A 111 -8.70 4.97 7.50
CA ILE A 111 -9.31 4.12 8.51
C ILE A 111 -8.93 4.60 9.92
N ALA A 112 -7.64 4.85 10.14
CA ALA A 112 -7.14 5.33 11.42
C ALA A 112 -7.70 6.71 11.79
N ALA A 113 -7.92 7.59 10.79
CA ALA A 113 -8.53 8.90 11.00
C ALA A 113 -9.96 8.84 11.53
N THR A 114 -10.68 7.72 11.40
CA THR A 114 -11.99 7.51 12.03
C THR A 114 -11.91 7.47 13.57
N ASN A 115 -10.72 7.25 14.11
CA ASN A 115 -10.45 7.05 15.55
C ASN A 115 -11.31 5.94 16.19
N ASP A 116 -11.65 4.90 15.42
CA ASP A 116 -12.45 3.76 15.88
C ASP A 116 -11.90 2.47 15.25
N LYS A 117 -11.26 1.64 16.05
CA LYS A 117 -10.59 0.42 15.64
C LYS A 117 -11.50 -0.63 14.96
N LYS A 118 -12.83 -0.53 15.17
CA LYS A 118 -13.78 -1.41 14.49
C LYS A 118 -13.64 -1.35 12.96
N TYR A 119 -13.22 -0.19 12.41
CA TYR A 119 -13.07 -0.04 10.97
C TYR A 119 -11.79 -0.69 10.43
N ALA A 120 -10.76 -0.84 11.26
CA ALA A 120 -9.62 -1.68 10.90
C ALA A 120 -10.02 -3.16 10.81
N TYR A 121 -10.85 -3.64 11.76
CA TYR A 121 -11.45 -4.97 11.66
C TYR A 121 -12.31 -5.12 10.40
N GLU A 122 -13.19 -4.15 10.10
CA GLU A 122 -14.04 -4.18 8.91
C GLU A 122 -13.20 -4.19 7.61
N LEU A 123 -12.12 -3.41 7.53
CA LEU A 123 -11.19 -3.47 6.42
C LEU A 123 -10.63 -4.89 6.24
N GLY A 124 -10.17 -5.51 7.33
CA GLY A 124 -9.65 -6.88 7.31
C GLY A 124 -10.72 -7.91 6.92
N ARG A 125 -11.93 -7.79 7.47
CA ARG A 125 -13.07 -8.68 7.18
C ARG A 125 -13.47 -8.61 5.70
N ILE A 126 -13.69 -7.40 5.18
CA ILE A 126 -14.07 -7.19 3.77
C ILE A 126 -12.98 -7.73 2.84
N SER A 127 -11.72 -7.37 3.12
CA SER A 127 -10.56 -7.87 2.40
C SER A 127 -10.50 -9.39 2.37
N GLY A 128 -10.70 -10.02 3.53
CA GLY A 128 -10.64 -11.46 3.70
C GLY A 128 -11.79 -12.19 2.98
N VAL A 129 -13.02 -11.75 3.16
CA VAL A 129 -14.20 -12.38 2.55
C VAL A 129 -14.12 -12.34 1.03
N GLU A 130 -13.79 -11.21 0.44
CA GLU A 130 -13.74 -11.06 -1.02
C GLU A 130 -12.53 -11.76 -1.64
N ALA A 131 -11.35 -11.70 -1.00
CA ALA A 131 -10.17 -12.41 -1.47
C ALA A 131 -10.32 -13.94 -1.37
N ALA A 132 -10.86 -14.44 -0.26
CA ALA A 132 -11.10 -15.88 -0.09
C ALA A 132 -12.13 -16.42 -1.08
N ALA A 133 -13.16 -15.64 -1.42
CA ALA A 133 -14.18 -16.02 -2.38
C ALA A 133 -13.59 -16.38 -3.75
N ILE A 134 -12.56 -15.68 -4.20
CA ILE A 134 -11.90 -15.94 -5.49
C ILE A 134 -10.64 -16.79 -5.37
N GLY A 135 -10.44 -17.47 -4.22
CA GLY A 135 -9.39 -18.47 -4.03
C GLY A 135 -8.03 -17.92 -3.59
N CYS A 136 -7.93 -16.62 -3.21
CA CYS A 136 -6.76 -16.13 -2.49
C CYS A 136 -6.75 -16.72 -1.07
N ASN A 137 -5.56 -16.98 -0.54
CA ASN A 137 -5.36 -17.53 0.80
C ASN A 137 -4.21 -16.85 1.57
N TRP A 138 -3.60 -15.84 0.94
CA TRP A 138 -2.51 -15.06 1.49
C TRP A 138 -2.70 -13.57 1.16
N SER A 139 -2.41 -12.70 2.10
CA SER A 139 -2.52 -11.24 1.92
C SER A 139 -1.18 -10.58 2.22
N PHE A 140 -0.74 -9.68 1.34
CA PHE A 140 0.40 -8.79 1.58
C PHE A 140 -0.04 -7.51 2.29
N ALA A 141 -0.70 -7.68 3.43
CA ALA A 141 -1.18 -6.67 4.37
C ALA A 141 -1.31 -7.31 5.77
N PRO A 142 -1.36 -6.53 6.87
CA PRO A 142 -1.38 -5.07 6.94
C PRO A 142 0.00 -4.43 6.73
N ILE A 143 0.02 -3.14 6.41
CA ILE A 143 1.24 -2.33 6.50
C ILE A 143 1.37 -1.87 7.95
N VAL A 144 2.52 -2.16 8.56
CA VAL A 144 2.80 -1.84 9.96
C VAL A 144 3.95 -0.85 10.11
N ASP A 145 4.28 -0.21 9.00
CA ASP A 145 5.25 0.89 8.95
C ASP A 145 4.72 2.11 9.72
N ILE A 146 5.62 2.84 10.36
CA ILE A 146 5.27 3.97 11.24
C ILE A 146 5.73 5.27 10.57
N ASN A 147 4.82 6.23 10.37
CA ASN A 147 5.14 7.51 9.75
C ASN A 147 5.88 8.44 10.72
N ARG A 148 7.20 8.29 10.82
CA ARG A 148 8.09 9.17 11.61
C ARG A 148 8.69 10.29 10.76
N ASN A 149 8.61 10.17 9.43
CA ASN A 149 9.10 11.15 8.48
C ASN A 149 8.04 11.41 7.40
N TRP A 150 7.38 12.57 7.48
CA TRP A 150 6.36 12.97 6.53
C TRP A 150 6.86 13.07 5.07
N ARG A 151 8.19 13.14 4.87
CA ARG A 151 8.82 13.14 3.54
C ARG A 151 8.93 11.75 2.92
N ASN A 152 8.71 10.68 3.70
CA ASN A 152 8.73 9.33 3.14
C ASN A 152 7.59 9.18 2.12
N PRO A 153 7.89 8.89 0.83
CA PRO A 153 6.88 8.88 -0.22
C PRO A 153 6.05 7.60 -0.26
N ILE A 154 6.49 6.54 0.41
CA ILE A 154 5.92 5.19 0.24
C ILE A 154 4.82 4.90 1.23
N ILE A 155 5.03 5.28 2.50
CA ILE A 155 4.08 4.93 3.57
C ILE A 155 3.09 6.04 3.91
N SER A 156 3.16 7.18 3.26
CA SER A 156 2.37 8.40 3.51
C SER A 156 0.87 8.15 3.76
N THR A 157 0.19 7.47 2.84
CA THR A 157 -1.22 7.09 2.97
C THR A 157 -1.39 5.61 3.35
N ARG A 158 -0.32 4.85 3.35
CA ARG A 158 -0.30 3.41 3.59
C ARG A 158 0.03 3.05 5.04
N THR A 159 0.22 4.03 5.92
CA THR A 159 0.45 3.84 7.35
C THR A 159 -0.85 3.96 8.14
N TRP A 160 -0.95 3.23 9.25
CA TRP A 160 -2.00 3.49 10.24
C TRP A 160 -1.74 4.81 10.95
N SER A 161 -0.51 5.03 11.45
CA SER A 161 -0.22 6.15 12.35
C SER A 161 1.27 6.51 12.39
N ALA A 162 1.57 7.64 13.02
CA ALA A 162 2.89 8.00 13.50
C ALA A 162 3.20 7.42 14.91
N ASP A 163 2.22 6.78 15.54
CA ASP A 163 2.29 6.19 16.88
C ASP A 163 2.32 4.66 16.82
N ALA A 164 3.26 4.04 17.55
CA ALA A 164 3.45 2.59 17.54
C ALA A 164 2.29 1.82 18.21
N ASP A 165 1.70 2.37 19.28
CA ASP A 165 0.60 1.71 19.99
C ASP A 165 -0.66 1.69 19.15
N GLN A 166 -0.98 2.81 18.49
CA GLN A 166 -2.11 2.88 17.56
C GLN A 166 -1.90 1.99 16.34
N THR A 167 -0.67 1.96 15.78
CA THR A 167 -0.31 1.06 14.66
C THR A 167 -0.51 -0.41 15.06
N LEU A 168 -0.06 -0.80 16.25
CA LEU A 168 -0.26 -2.17 16.75
C LEU A 168 -1.74 -2.50 16.95
N GLU A 169 -2.50 -1.62 17.61
CA GLU A 169 -3.93 -1.84 17.90
C GLU A 169 -4.72 -2.06 16.61
N LEU A 170 -4.55 -1.17 15.62
CA LEU A 170 -5.28 -1.24 14.35
C LEU A 170 -4.85 -2.43 13.49
N SER A 171 -3.54 -2.75 13.49
CA SER A 171 -3.02 -3.92 12.77
C SER A 171 -3.54 -5.24 13.36
N LEU A 172 -3.69 -5.34 14.68
CA LEU A 172 -4.29 -6.50 15.35
C LEU A 172 -5.76 -6.69 14.94
N GLU A 173 -6.53 -5.61 14.84
CA GLU A 173 -7.92 -5.68 14.42
C GLU A 173 -8.05 -6.05 12.93
N TYR A 174 -7.21 -5.48 12.05
CA TYR A 174 -7.14 -5.91 10.65
C TYR A 174 -6.80 -7.40 10.54
N MET A 175 -5.76 -7.84 11.26
CA MET A 175 -5.32 -9.24 11.28
C MET A 175 -6.46 -10.17 11.74
N ARG A 176 -7.20 -9.80 12.78
CA ARG A 176 -8.35 -10.56 13.28
C ARG A 176 -9.42 -10.71 12.19
N GLY A 177 -9.81 -9.59 11.55
CA GLY A 177 -10.85 -9.60 10.53
C GLY A 177 -10.49 -10.45 9.30
N ILE A 178 -9.27 -10.35 8.81
CA ILE A 178 -8.86 -11.07 7.60
C ILE A 178 -8.66 -12.58 7.85
N MET A 179 -8.16 -12.94 9.03
CA MET A 179 -7.93 -14.34 9.41
C MET A 179 -9.22 -15.14 9.61
N GLU A 180 -10.33 -14.51 9.96
CA GLU A 180 -11.65 -15.16 10.06
C GLU A 180 -12.12 -15.77 8.73
N SER A 181 -11.61 -15.24 7.60
CA SER A 181 -11.88 -15.79 6.26
C SER A 181 -10.88 -16.86 5.81
N GLY A 182 -9.94 -17.27 6.66
CA GLY A 182 -8.91 -18.25 6.33
C GLY A 182 -7.78 -17.69 5.45
N ILE A 183 -7.56 -16.38 5.45
CA ILE A 183 -6.45 -15.72 4.76
C ILE A 183 -5.29 -15.52 5.75
N ALA A 184 -4.07 -15.89 5.36
CA ALA A 184 -2.87 -15.59 6.12
C ALA A 184 -2.40 -14.16 5.81
N PRO A 185 -2.38 -13.21 6.78
CA PRO A 185 -1.78 -11.90 6.59
C PRO A 185 -0.25 -11.95 6.60
N ALA A 186 0.38 -11.04 5.85
CA ALA A 186 1.81 -10.77 5.88
C ALA A 186 2.05 -9.31 6.26
N ALA A 187 2.42 -9.06 7.52
CA ALA A 187 2.76 -7.71 7.95
C ALA A 187 4.04 -7.22 7.27
N LYS A 188 4.06 -5.94 6.88
CA LYS A 188 5.16 -5.38 6.07
C LYS A 188 5.41 -3.91 6.39
N HIS A 189 6.63 -3.41 6.10
CA HIS A 189 7.80 -4.04 5.50
C HIS A 189 8.91 -4.21 6.56
N PHE A 190 9.10 -5.41 7.08
CA PHE A 190 10.11 -5.64 8.13
C PHE A 190 11.52 -5.28 7.62
N PRO A 191 12.37 -4.54 8.37
CA PRO A 191 12.25 -4.14 9.78
C PRO A 191 11.52 -2.80 10.03
N GLY A 192 10.88 -2.22 9.05
CA GLY A 192 10.04 -1.04 9.18
C GLY A 192 10.49 0.15 8.33
N ASP A 193 9.59 0.66 7.49
CA ASP A 193 9.73 1.87 6.67
C ASP A 193 9.15 3.10 7.39
N GLY A 194 9.37 4.31 6.83
CA GLY A 194 8.83 5.56 7.37
C GLY A 194 9.82 6.44 8.11
N ILE A 195 11.11 6.11 8.08
CA ILE A 195 12.20 6.88 8.71
C ILE A 195 12.98 7.69 7.68
N ASP A 196 13.43 7.04 6.59
CA ASP A 196 14.17 7.70 5.52
C ASP A 196 13.21 8.32 4.49
N GLU A 197 13.63 9.40 3.82
CA GLU A 197 12.86 10.04 2.76
C GLU A 197 13.05 9.38 1.39
N ARG A 198 13.97 8.43 1.27
CA ARG A 198 14.22 7.69 0.03
C ARG A 198 13.29 6.51 -0.10
N ASP A 199 12.94 6.22 -1.34
CA ASP A 199 12.09 5.12 -1.74
C ASP A 199 12.92 3.85 -2.00
N GLN A 200 12.66 2.76 -1.29
CA GLN A 200 13.34 1.47 -1.49
C GLN A 200 13.14 0.87 -2.90
N HIS A 201 12.12 1.30 -3.64
CA HIS A 201 11.96 0.90 -5.05
C HIS A 201 13.05 1.50 -5.94
N LEU A 202 13.59 2.67 -5.58
CA LEU A 202 14.46 3.50 -6.41
C LEU A 202 15.86 3.71 -5.83
N SER A 203 16.08 3.45 -4.53
CA SER A 203 17.34 3.70 -3.83
C SER A 203 17.41 2.89 -2.53
N PHE A 204 18.57 2.95 -1.85
CA PHE A 204 18.70 2.45 -0.47
C PHE A 204 17.79 3.27 0.46
N ALA A 205 17.11 2.58 1.37
CA ALA A 205 16.21 3.17 2.36
C ALA A 205 16.51 2.58 3.76
N PRO A 206 17.49 3.11 4.51
CA PRO A 206 17.80 2.62 5.83
C PRO A 206 16.86 3.16 6.91
N ASN A 207 16.58 2.33 7.89
CA ASN A 207 16.00 2.73 9.15
C ASN A 207 17.14 3.02 10.15
N TRP A 208 17.35 4.29 10.46
CA TRP A 208 18.47 4.80 11.25
C TRP A 208 18.22 4.84 12.76
N LEU A 209 17.12 4.29 13.24
CA LEU A 209 16.79 4.30 14.66
C LEU A 209 17.85 3.54 15.47
N SER A 210 18.14 4.02 16.68
CA SER A 210 18.90 3.26 17.65
C SER A 210 18.21 1.93 17.99
N VAL A 211 18.93 0.99 18.59
CA VAL A 211 18.34 -0.29 19.00
C VAL A 211 17.16 -0.09 19.94
N GLU A 212 17.30 0.82 20.89
CA GLU A 212 16.28 1.13 21.89
C GLU A 212 15.03 1.77 21.23
N GLU A 213 15.23 2.77 20.36
CA GLU A 213 14.12 3.42 19.65
C GLU A 213 13.38 2.44 18.73
N TRP A 214 14.14 1.56 18.05
CA TRP A 214 13.53 0.54 17.21
C TRP A 214 12.73 -0.48 18.03
N ASP A 215 13.29 -0.95 19.16
CA ASP A 215 12.60 -1.89 20.05
C ASP A 215 11.30 -1.30 20.62
N GLU A 216 11.29 0.00 20.97
CA GLU A 216 10.11 0.71 21.49
C GLU A 216 9.06 1.04 20.43
N THR A 217 9.40 0.96 19.16
CA THR A 217 8.52 1.30 18.03
C THR A 217 8.22 0.06 17.15
N PHE A 218 9.00 -0.16 16.11
CA PHE A 218 8.78 -1.29 15.19
C PHE A 218 8.90 -2.65 15.88
N GLY A 219 9.86 -2.80 16.78
CA GLY A 219 10.05 -4.01 17.59
C GLY A 219 8.81 -4.35 18.42
N LYS A 220 8.19 -3.33 19.02
CA LYS A 220 6.94 -3.45 19.78
C LYS A 220 5.78 -3.88 18.89
N VAL A 221 5.62 -3.26 17.71
CA VAL A 221 4.55 -3.59 16.77
C VAL A 221 4.68 -5.02 16.27
N TYR A 222 5.84 -5.41 15.75
CA TYR A 222 6.08 -6.78 15.29
C TYR A 222 5.96 -7.80 16.42
N GLY A 223 6.51 -7.50 17.60
CA GLY A 223 6.42 -8.36 18.79
C GLY A 223 4.97 -8.64 19.18
N GLY A 224 4.12 -7.62 19.26
CA GLY A 224 2.69 -7.78 19.58
C GLY A 224 1.93 -8.61 18.53
N LEU A 225 2.24 -8.43 17.24
CA LEU A 225 1.66 -9.23 16.17
C LEU A 225 2.12 -10.70 16.24
N PHE A 226 3.39 -10.97 16.60
CA PHE A 226 3.90 -12.33 16.76
C PHE A 226 3.24 -13.05 17.93
N GLU A 227 3.04 -12.36 19.05
CA GLU A 227 2.30 -12.88 20.21
C GLU A 227 0.84 -13.20 19.85
N ALA A 228 0.23 -12.39 18.99
CA ALA A 228 -1.12 -12.63 18.48
C ALA A 228 -1.18 -13.79 17.47
N GLY A 229 -0.03 -14.22 16.93
CA GLY A 229 0.04 -15.39 16.00
C GLY A 229 0.08 -15.01 14.53
N LEU A 230 0.71 -13.87 14.19
CA LEU A 230 0.90 -13.44 12.79
C LEU A 230 1.54 -14.57 11.96
N PRO A 231 0.92 -15.02 10.85
CA PRO A 231 1.41 -16.15 10.07
C PRO A 231 2.67 -15.84 9.26
N SER A 232 2.79 -14.62 8.74
CA SER A 232 3.89 -14.26 7.85
C SER A 232 4.27 -12.79 7.93
N ILE A 233 5.49 -12.48 7.51
CA ILE A 233 5.96 -11.12 7.27
C ILE A 233 6.53 -11.01 5.87
N MET A 234 6.49 -9.78 5.31
CA MET A 234 7.28 -9.41 4.15
C MET A 234 8.50 -8.62 4.62
N ALA A 235 9.69 -9.15 4.31
CA ALA A 235 10.94 -8.45 4.54
C ALA A 235 11.12 -7.38 3.46
N GLY A 236 11.22 -6.11 3.86
CA GLY A 236 11.51 -4.99 2.99
C GLY A 236 13.00 -4.93 2.62
N HIS A 237 13.29 -4.19 1.56
CA HIS A 237 14.69 -3.91 1.17
C HIS A 237 15.23 -2.71 1.96
N ILE A 238 15.08 -2.78 3.28
CA ILE A 238 15.38 -1.72 4.25
C ILE A 238 16.54 -2.17 5.10
N ALA A 239 17.59 -1.36 5.19
CA ALA A 239 18.70 -1.63 6.10
C ALA A 239 18.36 -1.20 7.54
N LEU A 240 18.96 -1.87 8.52
CA LEU A 240 18.85 -1.53 9.94
C LEU A 240 20.25 -1.47 10.58
N PRO A 241 21.04 -0.39 10.29
CA PRO A 241 22.46 -0.34 10.60
C PRO A 241 22.79 -0.52 12.08
N GLU A 242 22.00 0.08 13.00
CA GLU A 242 22.31 0.02 14.42
C GLU A 242 22.11 -1.40 15.00
N TYR A 243 21.17 -2.18 14.47
CA TYR A 243 21.04 -3.58 14.84
C TYR A 243 22.14 -4.47 14.24
N VAL A 244 22.63 -4.13 13.04
CA VAL A 244 23.81 -4.83 12.47
C VAL A 244 25.03 -4.58 13.37
N ARG A 245 25.28 -3.34 13.81
CA ARG A 245 26.35 -3.01 14.77
C ARG A 245 26.19 -3.70 16.12
N TYR A 246 24.96 -3.85 16.59
CA TYR A 246 24.68 -4.56 17.84
C TYR A 246 25.14 -6.02 17.79
N PHE A 247 24.95 -6.72 16.66
CA PHE A 247 25.39 -8.10 16.48
C PHE A 247 26.83 -8.22 15.99
N ASN A 248 27.32 -7.26 15.22
CA ASN A 248 28.68 -7.19 14.69
C ASN A 248 29.25 -5.77 14.82
N PRO A 249 29.94 -5.45 15.93
CA PRO A 249 30.51 -4.11 16.12
C PRO A 249 31.56 -3.71 15.07
N ASP A 250 32.18 -4.69 14.42
CA ASP A 250 33.22 -4.49 13.39
C ASP A 250 32.62 -4.53 11.95
N ALA A 251 31.28 -4.44 11.81
CA ALA A 251 30.61 -4.50 10.51
C ALA A 251 31.10 -3.40 9.56
N THR A 252 31.38 -3.78 8.32
CA THR A 252 31.73 -2.84 7.25
C THR A 252 30.56 -1.96 6.85
N THR A 253 30.83 -0.86 6.12
CA THR A 253 29.75 -0.01 5.62
C THR A 253 28.77 -0.76 4.73
N GLU A 254 29.29 -1.68 3.91
CA GLU A 254 28.48 -2.52 3.02
C GLU A 254 27.54 -3.43 3.82
N GLU A 255 28.01 -4.04 4.91
CA GLU A 255 27.19 -4.87 5.79
C GLU A 255 26.13 -4.03 6.53
N LEU A 256 26.48 -2.82 6.97
CA LEU A 256 25.56 -1.90 7.66
C LEU A 256 24.38 -1.45 6.77
N VAL A 257 24.63 -1.20 5.49
CA VAL A 257 23.59 -0.73 4.55
C VAL A 257 22.96 -1.87 3.75
N MET A 258 23.37 -3.12 3.99
CA MET A 258 22.76 -4.30 3.36
C MET A 258 21.28 -4.39 3.75
N PRO A 259 20.33 -4.47 2.79
CA PRO A 259 18.92 -4.56 3.10
C PRO A 259 18.56 -5.83 3.85
N ALA A 260 17.54 -5.78 4.70
CA ALA A 260 17.11 -6.87 5.55
C ALA A 260 16.96 -8.21 4.79
N THR A 261 16.41 -8.16 3.59
CA THR A 261 16.24 -9.34 2.71
C THR A 261 17.54 -10.08 2.36
N LEU A 262 18.69 -9.41 2.46
CA LEU A 262 20.02 -9.98 2.18
C LEU A 262 20.91 -10.03 3.44
N ASN A 263 20.37 -9.69 4.61
CA ASN A 263 21.15 -9.51 5.82
C ASN A 263 20.79 -10.52 6.91
N LYS A 264 21.70 -11.46 7.18
CA LYS A 264 21.52 -12.49 8.20
C LYS A 264 21.33 -11.92 9.62
N TYR A 265 22.01 -10.80 9.95
CA TYR A 265 21.87 -10.17 11.26
C TYR A 265 20.43 -9.73 11.52
N ILE A 266 19.71 -9.35 10.46
CA ILE A 266 18.33 -8.88 10.57
C ILE A 266 17.35 -10.05 10.50
N LEU A 267 17.46 -10.95 9.52
CA LEU A 267 16.47 -12.03 9.37
C LEU A 267 16.76 -13.23 10.29
N THR A 268 18.03 -13.55 10.53
CA THR A 268 18.39 -14.69 11.36
C THR A 268 18.61 -14.28 12.81
N ASP A 269 19.50 -13.32 13.10
CA ASP A 269 19.90 -13.02 14.47
C ASP A 269 18.83 -12.17 15.20
N LEU A 270 18.29 -11.11 14.57
CA LEU A 270 17.22 -10.31 15.15
C LEU A 270 15.87 -11.05 15.09
N LEU A 271 15.34 -11.29 13.89
CA LEU A 271 13.98 -11.80 13.72
C LEU A 271 13.78 -13.19 14.31
N ARG A 272 14.62 -14.16 13.91
CA ARG A 272 14.53 -15.54 14.42
C ARG A 272 15.17 -15.71 15.80
N GLY A 273 16.33 -15.07 16.03
CA GLY A 273 17.11 -15.19 17.24
C GLY A 273 16.54 -14.43 18.43
N LYS A 274 16.44 -13.10 18.35
CA LYS A 274 15.98 -12.22 19.44
C LYS A 274 14.47 -12.20 19.55
N MET A 275 13.76 -11.95 18.45
CA MET A 275 12.29 -11.79 18.45
C MET A 275 11.54 -13.12 18.42
N LYS A 276 12.21 -14.24 18.13
CA LYS A 276 11.62 -15.60 18.13
C LYS A 276 10.46 -15.80 17.15
N PHE A 277 10.43 -15.05 16.05
CA PHE A 277 9.40 -15.23 15.03
C PHE A 277 9.49 -16.63 14.39
N ASN A 278 8.42 -17.40 14.49
CA ASN A 278 8.34 -18.78 14.00
C ASN A 278 7.69 -18.87 12.61
N GLY A 279 6.98 -17.81 12.16
CA GLY A 279 6.20 -17.80 10.93
C GLY A 279 7.01 -17.67 9.65
N LEU A 280 6.31 -17.54 8.52
CA LEU A 280 6.85 -17.46 7.16
C LEU A 280 7.45 -16.08 6.88
N VAL A 281 8.59 -16.04 6.19
CA VAL A 281 9.21 -14.80 5.69
C VAL A 281 9.25 -14.83 4.18
N VAL A 282 8.67 -13.83 3.55
CA VAL A 282 8.76 -13.59 2.11
C VAL A 282 9.55 -12.31 1.85
N THR A 283 10.34 -12.25 0.78
CA THR A 283 11.00 -10.99 0.37
C THR A 283 9.99 -10.00 -0.16
N ASP A 284 10.29 -8.72 -0.20
CA ASP A 284 9.65 -7.79 -1.12
C ASP A 284 10.10 -8.06 -2.56
N ALA A 285 9.58 -7.31 -3.53
CA ALA A 285 9.78 -7.55 -4.96
C ALA A 285 11.24 -7.40 -5.41
N SER A 286 11.79 -8.43 -6.01
CA SER A 286 13.21 -8.59 -6.32
C SER A 286 13.76 -7.66 -7.40
N HIS A 287 12.91 -6.90 -8.09
CA HIS A 287 13.32 -5.91 -9.09
C HIS A 287 13.55 -4.51 -8.52
N MET A 288 13.26 -4.30 -7.22
CA MET A 288 13.47 -3.02 -6.55
C MET A 288 14.97 -2.70 -6.42
N VAL A 289 15.33 -1.42 -6.61
CA VAL A 289 16.74 -0.99 -6.69
C VAL A 289 17.51 -1.25 -5.39
N ALA A 290 16.86 -1.10 -4.23
CA ALA A 290 17.51 -1.40 -2.95
C ALA A 290 17.96 -2.86 -2.82
N MET A 291 17.30 -3.80 -3.50
CA MET A 291 17.70 -5.20 -3.53
C MET A 291 18.72 -5.51 -4.64
N THR A 292 18.56 -4.89 -5.82
CA THR A 292 19.40 -5.22 -6.99
C THR A 292 20.76 -4.53 -6.99
N SER A 293 20.92 -3.44 -6.23
CA SER A 293 22.14 -2.66 -6.19
C SER A 293 23.30 -3.29 -5.41
N PRO A 294 23.08 -4.02 -4.29
CA PRO A 294 24.17 -4.56 -3.47
C PRO A 294 25.00 -5.64 -4.15
N MET A 295 24.40 -6.46 -5.01
CA MET A 295 25.11 -7.59 -5.62
C MET A 295 24.47 -8.04 -6.95
N LYS A 296 25.16 -8.91 -7.68
CA LYS A 296 24.64 -9.49 -8.92
C LYS A 296 23.43 -10.36 -8.65
N ARG A 297 22.45 -10.35 -9.56
CA ARG A 297 21.20 -11.10 -9.39
C ARG A 297 21.42 -12.59 -9.11
N LYS A 298 22.33 -13.24 -9.83
CA LYS A 298 22.65 -14.65 -9.61
C LYS A 298 23.15 -14.99 -8.20
N ASP A 299 23.82 -14.04 -7.54
CA ASP A 299 24.34 -14.21 -6.19
C ASP A 299 23.25 -13.80 -5.16
N MET A 300 22.40 -12.84 -5.54
CA MET A 300 21.33 -12.26 -4.71
C MET A 300 20.21 -13.27 -4.40
N LEU A 301 19.79 -14.07 -5.38
CA LEU A 301 18.70 -15.03 -5.17
C LEU A 301 19.02 -16.03 -4.05
N PRO A 302 20.11 -16.82 -4.12
CA PRO A 302 20.43 -17.75 -3.05
C PRO A 302 20.80 -17.03 -1.74
N ALA A 303 21.41 -15.83 -1.79
CA ALA A 303 21.75 -15.05 -0.62
C ALA A 303 20.49 -14.62 0.17
N ALA A 304 19.38 -14.29 -0.49
CA ALA A 304 18.14 -13.96 0.18
C ALA A 304 17.59 -15.12 1.01
N ILE A 305 17.63 -16.34 0.47
CA ILE A 305 17.24 -17.56 1.21
C ILE A 305 18.22 -17.85 2.34
N ALA A 306 19.53 -17.75 2.07
CA ALA A 306 20.57 -17.97 3.08
C ALA A 306 20.47 -16.97 4.24
N ALA A 307 20.09 -15.71 3.99
CA ALA A 307 19.91 -14.69 5.02
C ALA A 307 18.72 -14.98 5.95
N GLY A 308 17.72 -15.76 5.52
CA GLY A 308 16.57 -16.13 6.35
C GLY A 308 15.19 -15.97 5.74
N SER A 309 15.08 -15.50 4.48
CA SER A 309 13.83 -15.52 3.73
C SER A 309 13.43 -16.96 3.37
N ASP A 310 12.16 -17.27 3.40
CA ASP A 310 11.63 -18.59 3.04
C ASP A 310 11.08 -18.61 1.62
N LEU A 311 10.54 -17.49 1.14
CA LEU A 311 10.00 -17.30 -0.21
C LEU A 311 10.60 -16.05 -0.86
N PHE A 312 10.77 -16.11 -2.18
CA PHE A 312 11.35 -15.08 -3.00
C PHE A 312 10.31 -14.49 -3.98
N LEU A 313 10.10 -13.17 -3.98
CA LEU A 313 9.25 -12.42 -4.91
C LEU A 313 10.14 -11.65 -5.88
N PHE A 314 10.06 -11.76 -7.13
CA PHE A 314 9.40 -12.61 -8.11
C PHE A 314 10.47 -13.10 -9.08
N PHE A 315 10.13 -13.98 -10.00
CA PHE A 315 10.99 -14.21 -11.14
C PHE A 315 11.17 -12.92 -11.96
N ASN A 316 12.39 -12.66 -12.41
CA ASN A 316 12.68 -11.71 -13.49
C ASN A 316 12.69 -12.44 -14.84
N ASP A 317 13.46 -13.49 -14.90
CA ASP A 317 13.37 -14.52 -15.94
C ASP A 317 13.28 -15.88 -15.21
N PRO A 318 12.24 -16.68 -15.45
CA PRO A 318 12.04 -17.91 -14.69
C PRO A 318 13.15 -18.95 -14.90
N ASP A 319 13.69 -19.08 -16.12
CA ASP A 319 14.72 -20.07 -16.42
C ASP A 319 16.03 -19.70 -15.72
N GLU A 320 16.49 -18.44 -15.87
CA GLU A 320 17.72 -17.95 -15.24
C GLU A 320 17.62 -17.99 -13.72
N ASP A 321 16.54 -17.45 -13.15
CA ASP A 321 16.38 -17.35 -11.69
C ASP A 321 16.28 -18.73 -11.03
N PHE A 322 15.59 -19.67 -11.67
CA PHE A 322 15.50 -21.05 -11.18
C PHE A 322 16.87 -21.75 -11.21
N GLU A 323 17.61 -21.60 -12.31
CA GLU A 323 18.96 -22.16 -12.44
C GLU A 323 19.90 -21.59 -11.38
N TRP A 324 19.92 -20.27 -11.18
CA TRP A 324 20.78 -19.63 -10.18
C TRP A 324 20.42 -20.01 -8.74
N MET A 325 19.15 -20.17 -8.42
CA MET A 325 18.74 -20.66 -7.11
C MET A 325 19.21 -22.11 -6.89
N MET A 326 19.07 -22.96 -7.92
CA MET A 326 19.56 -24.34 -7.91
C MET A 326 21.10 -24.41 -7.77
N GLU A 327 21.83 -23.55 -8.49
CA GLU A 327 23.29 -23.43 -8.33
C GLU A 327 23.66 -23.00 -6.91
N GLY A 328 22.94 -22.04 -6.34
CA GLY A 328 23.15 -21.60 -4.96
C GLY A 328 23.01 -22.72 -3.94
N TYR A 329 22.05 -23.64 -4.13
CA TYR A 329 21.94 -24.86 -3.33
C TYR A 329 23.11 -25.81 -3.58
N LYS A 330 23.42 -26.14 -4.85
CA LYS A 330 24.52 -27.07 -5.20
C LYS A 330 25.87 -26.60 -4.69
N ASN A 331 26.08 -25.29 -4.63
CA ASN A 331 27.33 -24.67 -4.17
C ASN A 331 27.36 -24.41 -2.65
N GLY A 332 26.30 -24.79 -1.91
CA GLY A 332 26.23 -24.68 -0.46
C GLY A 332 25.95 -23.27 0.08
N VAL A 333 25.57 -22.31 -0.77
CA VAL A 333 25.08 -20.98 -0.32
C VAL A 333 23.77 -21.17 0.44
N ILE A 334 22.85 -21.98 -0.11
CA ILE A 334 21.66 -22.47 0.60
C ILE A 334 22.03 -23.85 1.17
N THR A 335 22.19 -23.95 2.49
CA THR A 335 22.45 -25.25 3.12
C THR A 335 21.22 -26.13 3.12
N GLU A 336 21.41 -27.45 3.27
CA GLU A 336 20.29 -28.39 3.35
C GLU A 336 19.36 -28.05 4.52
N GLU A 337 19.91 -27.70 5.68
CA GLU A 337 19.15 -27.29 6.86
C GLU A 337 18.33 -26.02 6.59
N ARG A 338 18.91 -25.04 5.88
CA ARG A 338 18.20 -23.79 5.57
C ARG A 338 17.06 -24.04 4.58
N LEU A 339 17.29 -24.89 3.55
CA LEU A 339 16.26 -25.31 2.61
C LEU A 339 15.13 -26.04 3.33
N GLU A 340 15.45 -27.00 4.21
CA GLU A 340 14.45 -27.75 4.98
C GLU A 340 13.64 -26.84 5.91
N GLU A 341 14.28 -25.85 6.55
CA GLU A 341 13.58 -24.85 7.36
C GLU A 341 12.62 -23.99 6.54
N ALA A 342 13.02 -23.53 5.33
CA ALA A 342 12.14 -22.78 4.44
C ALA A 342 10.91 -23.62 4.04
N LEU A 343 11.14 -24.83 3.56
CA LEU A 343 10.09 -25.75 3.15
C LEU A 343 9.14 -26.09 4.31
N THR A 344 9.68 -26.29 5.51
CA THR A 344 8.87 -26.54 6.70
C THR A 344 7.92 -25.40 7.01
N ARG A 345 8.36 -24.12 6.86
CA ARG A 345 7.50 -22.96 7.06
C ARG A 345 6.50 -22.77 5.93
N ILE A 346 6.91 -22.96 4.69
CA ILE A 346 6.03 -22.88 3.52
C ILE A 346 4.90 -23.90 3.63
N LEU A 347 5.24 -25.17 3.83
CA LEU A 347 4.25 -26.25 3.94
C LEU A 347 3.46 -26.16 5.25
N GLY A 348 4.11 -25.73 6.35
CA GLY A 348 3.46 -25.45 7.62
C GLY A 348 2.36 -24.41 7.48
N THR A 349 2.62 -23.32 6.73
CA THR A 349 1.61 -22.29 6.43
C THR A 349 0.47 -22.86 5.58
N LYS A 350 0.79 -23.62 4.52
CA LYS A 350 -0.23 -24.32 3.70
C LYS A 350 -1.08 -25.27 4.53
N ALA A 351 -0.47 -25.99 5.47
CA ALA A 351 -1.17 -26.91 6.36
C ALA A 351 -2.03 -26.15 7.39
N ALA A 352 -1.55 -25.05 7.97
CA ALA A 352 -2.32 -24.21 8.89
C ALA A 352 -3.57 -23.61 8.23
N LEU A 353 -3.49 -23.28 6.93
CA LEU A 353 -4.63 -22.87 6.11
C LEU A 353 -5.57 -24.03 5.73
N GLY A 354 -5.24 -25.26 6.15
CA GLY A 354 -6.07 -26.44 5.87
C GLY A 354 -6.04 -26.91 4.41
N LEU A 355 -5.13 -26.39 3.58
CA LEU A 355 -5.08 -26.71 2.15
C LEU A 355 -4.81 -28.20 1.87
N HIS A 356 -4.09 -28.88 2.77
CA HIS A 356 -3.78 -30.29 2.69
C HIS A 356 -4.97 -31.23 2.98
N LYS A 357 -6.05 -30.69 3.58
CA LYS A 357 -7.24 -31.44 3.97
C LYS A 357 -8.34 -31.44 2.90
N LYS A 358 -8.18 -30.58 1.87
CA LYS A 358 -9.16 -30.39 0.80
C LYS A 358 -8.74 -31.14 -0.46
N ALA A 359 -9.70 -31.70 -1.20
CA ALA A 359 -9.44 -32.08 -2.58
C ALA A 359 -9.12 -30.82 -3.41
N LYS A 360 -8.28 -30.94 -4.43
CA LYS A 360 -7.85 -29.79 -5.26
C LYS A 360 -9.03 -29.00 -5.85
N THR A 361 -10.09 -29.72 -6.22
CA THR A 361 -11.35 -29.16 -6.75
C THR A 361 -12.25 -28.51 -5.69
N GLU A 362 -11.90 -28.67 -4.40
CA GLU A 362 -12.66 -28.14 -3.27
C GLU A 362 -11.91 -27.03 -2.52
N ILE A 363 -10.73 -26.64 -3.01
CA ILE A 363 -9.95 -25.54 -2.40
C ILE A 363 -10.70 -24.23 -2.56
N LEU A 364 -11.27 -23.97 -3.75
CA LEU A 364 -12.14 -22.82 -4.00
C LEU A 364 -13.61 -23.18 -3.74
N PRO A 365 -14.44 -22.23 -3.25
CA PRO A 365 -15.87 -22.42 -3.16
C PRO A 365 -16.51 -22.51 -4.55
N PRO A 366 -17.75 -23.02 -4.69
CA PRO A 366 -18.49 -22.98 -5.95
C PRO A 366 -18.56 -21.56 -6.52
N LYS A 367 -18.41 -21.41 -7.86
CA LYS A 367 -18.29 -20.10 -8.52
C LYS A 367 -19.45 -19.15 -8.21
N GLU A 368 -20.68 -19.65 -8.20
CA GLU A 368 -21.86 -18.85 -7.90
C GLU A 368 -21.82 -18.27 -6.48
N GLU A 369 -21.42 -19.07 -5.49
CA GLU A 369 -21.24 -18.63 -4.11
C GLU A 369 -20.09 -17.64 -3.96
N ALA A 370 -19.01 -17.83 -4.74
CA ALA A 370 -17.88 -16.93 -4.78
C ALA A 370 -18.28 -15.53 -5.30
N MET A 371 -18.92 -15.50 -6.46
CA MET A 371 -19.34 -14.22 -7.09
C MET A 371 -20.36 -13.48 -6.23
N ALA A 372 -21.23 -14.18 -5.52
CA ALA A 372 -22.21 -13.58 -4.61
C ALA A 372 -21.59 -12.85 -3.39
N LYS A 373 -20.28 -13.05 -3.11
CA LYS A 373 -19.57 -12.39 -2.01
C LYS A 373 -18.79 -11.13 -2.43
N ILE A 374 -18.72 -10.84 -3.72
CA ILE A 374 -17.94 -9.72 -4.24
C ILE A 374 -18.78 -8.46 -4.31
N GLY A 375 -18.26 -7.34 -3.78
CA GLY A 375 -18.88 -6.03 -3.90
C GLY A 375 -20.25 -5.92 -3.21
N LEU A 376 -20.43 -6.57 -2.08
CA LEU A 376 -21.69 -6.55 -1.31
C LEU A 376 -22.10 -5.13 -0.92
N GLU A 377 -23.39 -4.85 -0.94
CA GLU A 377 -23.93 -3.53 -0.56
C GLU A 377 -23.59 -3.16 0.89
N GLU A 378 -23.54 -4.13 1.80
CA GLU A 378 -23.08 -3.91 3.18
C GLU A 378 -21.61 -3.47 3.26
N ASN A 379 -20.74 -4.03 2.41
CA ASN A 379 -19.33 -3.64 2.33
C ASN A 379 -19.19 -2.21 1.78
N LYS A 380 -19.96 -1.85 0.76
CA LYS A 380 -20.01 -0.48 0.22
C LYS A 380 -20.55 0.51 1.25
N ALA A 381 -21.57 0.13 2.01
CA ALA A 381 -22.12 0.97 3.09
C ALA A 381 -21.06 1.23 4.18
N ALA A 382 -20.27 0.22 4.56
CA ALA A 382 -19.17 0.39 5.48
C ALA A 382 -18.10 1.36 4.93
N ALA A 383 -17.75 1.26 3.65
CA ALA A 383 -16.81 2.18 3.00
C ALA A 383 -17.32 3.65 3.01
N ILE A 384 -18.62 3.86 2.79
CA ILE A 384 -19.26 5.18 2.86
C ILE A 384 -19.21 5.73 4.29
N GLU A 385 -19.53 4.90 5.30
CA GLU A 385 -19.47 5.30 6.71
C GLU A 385 -18.04 5.68 7.12
N ILE A 386 -17.05 4.90 6.70
CA ILE A 386 -15.63 5.17 6.93
C ILE A 386 -15.22 6.51 6.28
N ALA A 387 -15.65 6.77 5.06
CA ALA A 387 -15.37 8.03 4.38
C ALA A 387 -15.94 9.23 5.15
N ASP A 388 -17.20 9.13 5.58
CA ASP A 388 -17.82 10.19 6.38
C ASP A 388 -17.05 10.44 7.69
N LYS A 389 -16.65 9.39 8.40
CA LYS A 389 -15.98 9.51 9.69
C LYS A 389 -14.51 9.88 9.60
N GLY A 390 -13.81 9.47 8.52
CA GLY A 390 -12.38 9.66 8.37
C GLY A 390 -11.97 11.04 7.85
N ILE A 391 -12.83 11.76 7.10
CA ILE A 391 -12.51 13.10 6.61
C ILE A 391 -12.18 14.01 7.77
N THR A 392 -10.98 14.62 7.73
CA THR A 392 -10.38 15.35 8.84
C THR A 392 -10.24 16.84 8.53
N LEU A 393 -10.85 17.69 9.35
CA LEU A 393 -10.61 19.13 9.34
C LEU A 393 -9.35 19.40 10.19
N VAL A 394 -8.20 19.52 9.50
CA VAL A 394 -6.89 19.66 10.17
C VAL A 394 -6.66 21.07 10.67
N LYS A 395 -7.04 22.09 9.87
CA LYS A 395 -6.84 23.50 10.18
C LYS A 395 -8.12 24.29 9.87
N ASN A 396 -8.58 25.10 10.81
CA ASN A 396 -9.76 25.96 10.64
C ASN A 396 -9.56 27.27 11.43
N LYS A 397 -9.02 28.29 10.78
CA LYS A 397 -8.75 29.59 11.38
C LYS A 397 -9.84 30.63 11.10
N GLU A 398 -10.70 30.39 10.12
CA GLU A 398 -11.70 31.36 9.65
C GLU A 398 -13.12 31.02 10.09
N ASP A 399 -13.34 29.84 10.67
CA ASP A 399 -14.68 29.34 11.07
C ASP A 399 -15.71 29.46 9.93
N ILE A 400 -15.30 29.01 8.73
CA ILE A 400 -16.05 29.21 7.49
C ILE A 400 -17.30 28.30 7.38
N PHE A 401 -17.34 27.19 8.14
CA PHE A 401 -18.40 26.18 8.04
C PHE A 401 -19.65 26.50 8.86
N PRO A 402 -20.84 26.08 8.39
CA PRO A 402 -21.11 25.53 7.08
C PRO A 402 -21.05 26.58 5.98
N ILE A 403 -20.60 26.17 4.77
CA ILE A 403 -20.77 26.99 3.57
C ILE A 403 -22.22 26.89 3.06
N SER A 404 -22.72 27.96 2.45
CA SER A 404 -24.06 27.94 1.87
C SER A 404 -24.17 28.84 0.64
N PRO A 405 -25.12 28.56 -0.30
CA PRO A 405 -25.34 29.41 -1.46
C PRO A 405 -25.75 30.85 -1.13
N GLU A 406 -26.32 31.10 0.07
CA GLU A 406 -26.69 32.46 0.50
C GLU A 406 -25.45 33.31 0.85
N LYS A 407 -24.36 32.67 1.30
CA LYS A 407 -23.13 33.36 1.72
C LYS A 407 -22.01 33.23 0.70
N HIS A 408 -21.94 32.11 -0.03
CA HIS A 408 -20.83 31.73 -0.88
C HIS A 408 -21.33 31.21 -2.23
N LYS A 409 -22.19 31.99 -2.89
CA LYS A 409 -22.93 31.54 -4.09
C LYS A 409 -22.00 31.13 -5.22
N ARG A 410 -20.96 31.94 -5.48
CA ARG A 410 -20.05 31.78 -6.62
C ARG A 410 -18.75 31.11 -6.14
N VAL A 411 -18.54 29.86 -6.54
CA VAL A 411 -17.39 29.07 -6.10
C VAL A 411 -16.44 28.83 -7.25
N LEU A 412 -15.15 29.13 -7.04
CA LEU A 412 -14.08 28.73 -7.95
C LEU A 412 -13.40 27.47 -7.42
N ILE A 413 -13.39 26.39 -8.21
CA ILE A 413 -12.57 25.20 -7.91
C ILE A 413 -11.22 25.33 -8.63
N VAL A 414 -10.13 25.20 -7.90
CA VAL A 414 -8.78 25.16 -8.45
C VAL A 414 -8.20 23.76 -8.22
N GLU A 415 -8.01 23.02 -9.31
CA GLU A 415 -7.42 21.69 -9.25
C GLU A 415 -5.90 21.81 -9.17
N VAL A 416 -5.32 21.26 -8.09
CA VAL A 416 -3.87 21.19 -7.88
C VAL A 416 -3.40 19.78 -8.26
N LYS A 417 -2.59 19.71 -9.32
CA LYS A 417 -2.12 18.44 -9.88
C LYS A 417 -0.68 18.16 -9.46
N GLY A 418 -0.37 16.87 -9.31
CA GLY A 418 1.01 16.39 -9.25
C GLY A 418 1.66 16.31 -10.64
N ALA A 419 2.96 16.01 -10.69
CA ALA A 419 3.63 15.71 -11.95
C ALA A 419 3.02 14.43 -12.56
N GLU A 420 2.44 14.54 -13.75
CA GLU A 420 1.95 13.38 -14.48
C GLU A 420 3.14 12.58 -15.03
N SER A 421 3.32 11.34 -14.58
CA SER A 421 4.24 10.40 -15.22
C SER A 421 3.71 9.98 -16.61
N GLY A 422 4.60 9.64 -17.53
CA GLY A 422 4.20 9.12 -18.85
C GLY A 422 3.29 7.89 -18.75
N PHE A 423 3.53 7.05 -17.74
CA PHE A 423 2.70 5.88 -17.45
C PHE A 423 1.32 6.29 -16.89
N GLY A 424 1.26 7.29 -16.01
CA GLY A 424 -0.01 7.84 -15.52
C GLY A 424 -0.88 8.40 -16.63
N LYS A 425 -0.27 9.13 -17.58
CA LYS A 425 -0.98 9.61 -18.79
C LYS A 425 -1.54 8.47 -19.63
N LEU A 426 -0.74 7.42 -19.84
CA LEU A 426 -1.18 6.25 -20.59
C LEU A 426 -2.36 5.55 -19.91
N MET A 427 -2.30 5.36 -18.60
CA MET A 427 -3.38 4.74 -17.82
C MET A 427 -4.65 5.61 -17.83
N ALA A 428 -4.52 6.92 -17.70
CA ALA A 428 -5.65 7.85 -17.80
C ALA A 428 -6.31 7.81 -19.19
N MET A 429 -5.52 7.70 -20.26
CA MET A 429 -6.05 7.53 -21.62
C MET A 429 -6.77 6.18 -21.80
N MET A 430 -6.28 5.11 -21.17
CA MET A 430 -6.90 3.77 -21.25
C MET A 430 -8.17 3.65 -20.39
N SER A 431 -8.31 4.42 -19.32
CA SER A 431 -9.49 4.40 -18.43
C SER A 431 -10.75 5.06 -18.98
N GLY A 432 -10.72 5.56 -20.22
CA GLY A 432 -11.92 6.00 -20.94
C GLY A 432 -12.61 7.25 -20.39
N GLY A 433 -11.87 8.15 -19.71
CA GLY A 433 -12.38 9.47 -19.34
C GLY A 433 -13.34 9.49 -18.15
N SER A 434 -12.97 8.88 -17.04
CA SER A 434 -13.64 9.13 -15.76
C SER A 434 -13.58 10.62 -15.40
N LYS A 435 -14.63 11.13 -14.73
CA LYS A 435 -14.66 12.51 -14.22
C LYS A 435 -13.44 12.75 -13.31
N THR A 436 -12.84 13.92 -13.44
CA THR A 436 -11.80 14.33 -12.49
C THR A 436 -12.41 14.66 -11.12
N PRO A 437 -11.62 14.64 -10.03
CA PRO A 437 -12.11 15.04 -8.71
C PRO A 437 -12.74 16.43 -8.69
N SER A 438 -12.19 17.39 -9.44
CA SER A 438 -12.74 18.74 -9.58
C SER A 438 -14.10 18.77 -10.30
N GLN A 439 -14.28 17.94 -11.34
CA GLN A 439 -15.56 17.83 -12.05
C GLN A 439 -16.64 17.19 -11.16
N ASN A 440 -16.28 16.14 -10.41
CA ASN A 440 -17.20 15.51 -9.48
C ASN A 440 -17.60 16.46 -8.33
N LEU A 441 -16.61 17.15 -7.75
CA LEU A 441 -16.85 18.15 -6.70
C LEU A 441 -17.75 19.29 -7.20
N LYS A 442 -17.55 19.75 -8.45
CA LYS A 442 -18.42 20.75 -9.10
C LYS A 442 -19.86 20.27 -9.15
N ASP A 443 -20.11 19.08 -9.72
CA ASP A 443 -21.48 18.55 -9.87
C ASP A 443 -22.19 18.42 -8.51
N LEU A 444 -21.45 17.99 -7.48
CA LEU A 444 -21.98 17.85 -6.12
C LEU A 444 -22.33 19.20 -5.49
N LEU A 445 -21.50 20.23 -5.66
CA LEU A 445 -21.79 21.58 -5.14
C LEU A 445 -22.91 22.28 -5.92
N GLU A 446 -22.98 22.09 -7.24
CA GLU A 446 -24.10 22.60 -8.06
C GLU A 446 -25.44 21.97 -7.63
N ALA A 447 -25.44 20.68 -7.27
CA ALA A 447 -26.62 20.03 -6.71
C ALA A 447 -27.07 20.62 -5.35
N GLU A 448 -26.16 21.26 -4.61
CA GLU A 448 -26.45 22.01 -3.37
C GLU A 448 -26.84 23.48 -3.64
N GLY A 449 -26.89 23.92 -4.90
CA GLY A 449 -27.36 25.26 -5.31
C GLY A 449 -26.26 26.32 -5.48
N PHE A 450 -24.98 25.92 -5.44
CA PHE A 450 -23.86 26.82 -5.73
C PHE A 450 -23.71 27.04 -7.25
N GLU A 451 -23.13 28.19 -7.64
CA GLU A 451 -22.67 28.46 -9.00
C GLU A 451 -21.17 28.17 -9.04
N VAL A 452 -20.76 27.12 -9.76
CA VAL A 452 -19.39 26.60 -9.67
C VAL A 452 -18.64 26.68 -10.99
N GLU A 453 -17.47 27.29 -10.96
CA GLU A 453 -16.51 27.33 -12.07
C GLU A 453 -15.26 26.52 -11.72
N ILE A 454 -14.70 25.78 -12.68
CA ILE A 454 -13.38 25.14 -12.54
C ILE A 454 -12.38 26.06 -13.23
N TYR A 455 -11.35 26.45 -12.49
CA TYR A 455 -10.28 27.29 -13.01
C TYR A 455 -9.46 26.56 -14.08
N GLU A 456 -9.33 27.21 -15.23
CA GLU A 456 -8.44 26.73 -16.29
C GLU A 456 -7.15 27.58 -16.30
N SER A 457 -6.03 26.94 -15.99
CA SER A 457 -4.73 27.61 -15.95
C SER A 457 -4.40 28.26 -17.30
N PRO A 458 -3.82 29.49 -17.32
CA PRO A 458 -3.32 30.10 -18.55
C PRO A 458 -2.32 29.21 -19.28
N ILE A 459 -1.55 28.38 -18.57
CA ILE A 459 -0.63 27.42 -19.19
C ILE A 459 -1.41 26.33 -19.94
N ASP A 460 -2.47 25.78 -19.36
CA ASP A 460 -3.32 24.80 -20.03
C ASP A 460 -4.00 25.38 -21.27
N LYS A 461 -4.41 26.65 -21.22
CA LYS A 461 -4.94 27.38 -22.39
C LYS A 461 -3.87 27.53 -23.49
N ILE A 462 -2.66 27.91 -23.11
CA ILE A 462 -1.55 28.09 -24.05
C ILE A 462 -1.17 26.79 -24.72
N MET A 463 -1.11 25.67 -23.97
CA MET A 463 -0.74 24.35 -24.51
C MET A 463 -1.72 23.85 -25.58
N LYS A 464 -2.91 24.43 -25.69
CA LYS A 464 -3.91 24.14 -26.74
C LYS A 464 -3.71 24.97 -28.01
N LEU A 465 -2.81 25.98 -27.99
CA LEU A 465 -2.55 26.85 -29.12
C LEU A 465 -1.62 26.19 -30.16
N PRO A 466 -1.70 26.65 -31.43
CA PRO A 466 -0.74 26.27 -32.46
C PRO A 466 0.70 26.63 -32.03
N LYS A 467 1.66 25.83 -32.49
CA LYS A 467 3.07 25.93 -32.08
C LYS A 467 3.68 27.33 -32.34
N GLU A 468 3.22 27.99 -33.39
CA GLU A 468 3.67 29.32 -33.79
C GLU A 468 3.26 30.43 -32.80
N GLU A 469 2.16 30.22 -32.05
CA GLU A 469 1.60 31.19 -31.12
C GLU A 469 2.13 31.00 -29.68
N LEU A 470 2.70 29.81 -29.36
CA LEU A 470 3.09 29.40 -28.00
C LEU A 470 4.04 30.42 -27.34
N MET A 471 5.09 30.86 -28.05
CA MET A 471 6.10 31.75 -27.45
C MET A 471 5.51 33.11 -27.09
N GLY A 472 4.71 33.70 -27.99
CA GLY A 472 4.03 34.96 -27.72
C GLY A 472 3.02 34.85 -26.58
N ALA A 473 2.27 33.79 -26.52
CA ALA A 473 1.30 33.54 -25.46
C ALA A 473 1.96 33.34 -24.08
N VAL A 474 3.08 32.60 -24.00
CA VAL A 474 3.87 32.45 -22.77
C VAL A 474 4.38 33.78 -22.26
N MET A 475 4.97 34.61 -23.14
CA MET A 475 5.46 35.92 -22.75
C MET A 475 4.34 36.84 -22.26
N ASN A 476 3.15 36.76 -22.86
CA ASN A 476 1.99 37.54 -22.44
C ASN A 476 1.51 37.13 -21.03
N VAL A 477 1.52 35.84 -20.67
CA VAL A 477 1.15 35.39 -19.32
C VAL A 477 2.05 36.01 -18.25
N TYR A 478 3.37 36.09 -18.49
CA TYR A 478 4.31 36.71 -17.55
C TYR A 478 4.14 38.21 -17.44
N ALA A 479 3.77 38.89 -18.54
CA ALA A 479 3.63 40.35 -18.58
C ALA A 479 2.23 40.81 -18.12
N GLN A 480 1.23 39.94 -18.08
CA GLN A 480 -0.16 40.29 -17.80
C GLN A 480 -0.33 40.75 -16.35
N LYS A 481 -0.95 41.91 -16.17
CA LYS A 481 -1.42 42.39 -14.86
C LYS A 481 -2.71 41.65 -14.50
N ARG A 482 -2.81 41.24 -13.24
CA ARG A 482 -3.98 40.52 -12.70
C ARG A 482 -4.40 41.19 -11.40
N PRO A 483 -5.37 42.12 -11.45
CA PRO A 483 -5.88 42.75 -10.25
C PRO A 483 -6.59 41.71 -9.37
N ILE A 484 -6.52 41.89 -8.05
CA ILE A 484 -7.20 40.98 -7.09
C ILE A 484 -8.72 41.00 -7.28
N SER A 485 -9.26 42.09 -7.80
CA SER A 485 -10.67 42.22 -8.15
C SER A 485 -11.15 41.19 -9.19
N ASP A 486 -10.26 40.66 -10.01
CA ASP A 486 -10.62 39.54 -10.92
C ASP A 486 -11.10 38.30 -10.14
N LEU A 487 -10.69 38.16 -8.90
CA LEU A 487 -11.17 37.10 -8.01
C LEU A 487 -12.31 37.56 -7.12
N THR A 488 -12.12 38.68 -6.38
CA THR A 488 -13.07 39.12 -5.35
C THR A 488 -14.41 39.62 -5.91
N ASP A 489 -14.43 40.15 -7.13
CA ASP A 489 -15.68 40.59 -7.78
C ASP A 489 -16.46 39.43 -8.40
N ASN A 490 -15.79 38.29 -8.70
CA ASN A 490 -16.41 37.16 -9.39
C ASN A 490 -16.71 35.97 -8.50
N TYR A 491 -16.00 35.78 -7.39
CA TYR A 491 -16.16 34.61 -6.53
C TYR A 491 -16.34 34.99 -5.06
N ASP A 492 -17.09 34.18 -4.34
CA ASP A 492 -17.35 34.30 -2.90
C ASP A 492 -16.56 33.29 -2.09
N LEU A 493 -16.05 32.24 -2.74
CA LEU A 493 -15.29 31.15 -2.14
C LEU A 493 -14.37 30.51 -3.18
N ILE A 494 -13.15 30.16 -2.76
CA ILE A 494 -12.26 29.32 -3.59
C ILE A 494 -12.01 27.99 -2.87
N ILE A 495 -12.14 26.87 -3.60
CA ILE A 495 -11.81 25.52 -3.12
C ILE A 495 -10.65 25.00 -3.95
N ASN A 496 -9.48 24.87 -3.33
CA ASN A 496 -8.36 24.15 -3.93
C ASN A 496 -8.53 22.66 -3.64
N ILE A 497 -8.50 21.81 -4.67
CA ILE A 497 -8.52 20.35 -4.52
C ILE A 497 -7.21 19.76 -5.06
N ALA A 498 -6.42 19.14 -4.16
CA ALA A 498 -5.13 18.57 -4.48
C ALA A 498 -5.23 17.04 -4.61
N ASP A 499 -5.15 16.56 -5.86
CA ASP A 499 -5.03 15.13 -6.19
C ASP A 499 -3.57 14.83 -6.54
N VAL A 500 -2.73 14.80 -5.50
CA VAL A 500 -1.27 14.62 -5.60
C VAL A 500 -0.87 13.40 -4.77
N ALA A 501 -0.52 12.32 -5.47
CA ALA A 501 -0.02 11.11 -4.84
C ALA A 501 1.41 11.34 -4.28
N PRO A 502 1.73 10.82 -3.09
CA PRO A 502 3.05 11.03 -2.47
C PRO A 502 4.17 10.19 -3.10
N ASN A 503 3.84 9.11 -3.78
CA ASN A 503 4.79 8.19 -4.39
C ASN A 503 5.75 8.91 -5.35
N THR A 504 6.97 8.40 -5.46
CA THR A 504 8.04 8.98 -6.29
C THR A 504 8.43 10.43 -5.92
N HIS A 505 8.34 10.80 -4.64
CA HIS A 505 8.60 12.14 -4.09
C HIS A 505 7.75 13.25 -4.71
N GLN A 506 6.55 12.92 -5.19
CA GLN A 506 5.66 13.92 -5.73
C GLN A 506 5.10 14.80 -4.63
N ARG A 507 5.47 16.06 -4.72
CA ARG A 507 4.86 17.16 -3.97
C ARG A 507 4.07 18.03 -4.93
N ILE A 508 3.33 18.99 -4.40
CA ILE A 508 2.67 20.00 -5.24
C ILE A 508 3.72 20.68 -6.11
N GLN A 509 3.51 20.62 -7.41
CA GLN A 509 4.35 21.32 -8.38
C GLN A 509 3.62 22.57 -8.83
N TRP A 510 4.09 23.70 -8.31
CA TRP A 510 3.53 25.00 -8.66
C TRP A 510 3.89 25.37 -10.11
N PRO A 511 2.93 25.90 -10.89
CA PRO A 511 3.24 26.44 -12.19
C PRO A 511 4.19 27.65 -12.03
N PRO A 512 5.03 27.93 -13.04
CA PRO A 512 5.98 29.05 -12.96
C PRO A 512 5.30 30.42 -12.98
N SER A 513 4.02 30.52 -13.36
CA SER A 513 3.26 31.75 -13.42
C SER A 513 2.85 32.22 -12.02
N LYS A 514 3.41 33.39 -11.59
CA LYS A 514 3.04 34.02 -10.32
C LYS A 514 1.76 34.85 -10.46
N GLY A 515 0.98 34.94 -9.36
CA GLY A 515 -0.24 35.75 -9.33
C GLY A 515 -1.43 35.12 -10.06
N THR A 516 -1.39 33.82 -10.32
CA THR A 516 -2.51 33.05 -10.86
C THR A 516 -3.19 32.25 -9.74
N PRO A 517 -4.49 31.95 -9.84
CA PRO A 517 -5.22 31.16 -8.85
C PRO A 517 -4.66 29.77 -8.57
N ASP A 518 -3.82 29.23 -9.45
CA ASP A 518 -3.10 27.98 -9.22
C ASP A 518 -2.32 27.97 -7.88
N ILE A 519 -1.79 29.12 -7.48
CA ILE A 519 -1.05 29.28 -6.22
C ILE A 519 -1.95 30.07 -5.26
N PRO A 520 -2.28 29.54 -4.06
CA PRO A 520 -3.21 30.18 -3.13
C PRO A 520 -2.58 31.41 -2.44
N PHE A 521 -2.35 32.50 -3.17
CA PHE A 521 -1.85 33.77 -2.66
C PHE A 521 -2.95 34.66 -2.08
N TYR A 522 -4.21 34.38 -2.41
CA TYR A 522 -5.40 35.18 -2.15
C TYR A 522 -6.11 34.82 -0.83
N VAL A 523 -5.50 34.04 0.03
CA VAL A 523 -6.09 33.51 1.27
C VAL A 523 -6.52 34.56 2.29
N ASN A 524 -6.11 35.83 2.15
CA ASN A 524 -6.56 36.95 2.96
C ASN A 524 -7.59 37.84 2.26
N GLU A 525 -7.87 37.59 0.98
CA GLU A 525 -8.74 38.41 0.16
C GLU A 525 -10.12 37.75 -0.04
N ILE A 526 -10.14 36.43 -0.09
CA ILE A 526 -11.34 35.64 -0.34
C ILE A 526 -11.30 34.35 0.51
N PRO A 527 -12.41 33.92 1.12
CA PRO A 527 -12.50 32.67 1.84
C PRO A 527 -11.96 31.51 1.01
N THR A 528 -11.05 30.72 1.59
CA THR A 528 -10.35 29.66 0.85
C THR A 528 -10.29 28.38 1.64
N ILE A 529 -10.74 27.28 1.02
CA ILE A 529 -10.63 25.92 1.55
C ILE A 529 -9.62 25.15 0.71
N PHE A 530 -8.66 24.50 1.35
CA PHE A 530 -7.73 23.59 0.70
C PHE A 530 -8.06 22.14 1.09
N VAL A 531 -8.34 21.31 0.11
CA VAL A 531 -8.67 19.88 0.31
C VAL A 531 -7.59 19.03 -0.32
N SER A 532 -6.95 18.17 0.46
CA SER A 532 -6.11 17.10 -0.06
C SER A 532 -6.91 15.81 -0.15
N VAL A 533 -6.95 15.22 -1.34
CA VAL A 533 -7.65 13.95 -1.59
C VAL A 533 -6.70 12.75 -1.67
N GLN A 534 -5.42 12.93 -1.31
CA GLN A 534 -4.45 11.84 -1.20
C GLN A 534 -3.46 12.08 -0.06
N CYS A 535 -2.37 12.81 -0.32
CA CYS A 535 -1.29 13.02 0.64
C CYS A 535 -1.74 13.91 1.83
N PRO A 536 -1.59 13.46 3.10
CA PRO A 536 -2.05 14.24 4.25
C PRO A 536 -1.12 15.41 4.64
N PHE A 537 -0.02 15.67 3.91
CA PHE A 537 1.08 16.54 4.32
C PHE A 537 1.22 17.82 3.48
N HIS A 538 0.20 18.19 2.70
CA HIS A 538 0.29 19.38 1.83
C HIS A 538 0.32 20.71 2.57
N LEU A 539 0.05 20.77 3.88
CA LEU A 539 0.32 21.96 4.68
C LEU A 539 1.79 22.39 4.62
N ALA A 540 2.73 21.46 4.38
CA ALA A 540 4.13 21.80 4.12
C ALA A 540 4.34 22.56 2.80
N ASP A 541 3.40 22.46 1.86
CA ASP A 541 3.45 23.14 0.56
C ASP A 541 2.61 24.42 0.55
N VAL A 542 1.57 24.50 1.39
CA VAL A 542 0.61 25.61 1.47
C VAL A 542 0.40 26.08 2.91
N PRO A 543 1.45 26.42 3.66
CA PRO A 543 1.33 26.78 5.08
C PRO A 543 0.42 28.01 5.32
N GLN A 544 0.26 28.88 4.32
CA GLN A 544 -0.55 30.09 4.38
C GLN A 544 -2.05 29.84 4.36
N VAL A 545 -2.55 28.65 3.94
CA VAL A 545 -4.01 28.40 3.91
C VAL A 545 -4.55 28.34 5.33
N LYS A 546 -5.73 28.90 5.52
CA LYS A 546 -6.36 29.02 6.86
C LYS A 546 -7.32 27.88 7.17
N THR A 547 -7.87 27.23 6.13
CA THR A 547 -8.76 26.08 6.23
C THR A 547 -8.21 24.94 5.37
N TYR A 548 -7.88 23.81 6.03
CA TYR A 548 -7.27 22.65 5.38
C TYR A 548 -7.93 21.35 5.81
N ILE A 549 -8.28 20.52 4.82
CA ILE A 549 -8.99 19.26 5.00
C ILE A 549 -8.21 18.12 4.35
N ASN A 550 -8.07 16.99 5.06
CA ASN A 550 -7.62 15.72 4.49
C ASN A 550 -8.82 14.80 4.25
N ALA A 551 -9.08 14.42 3.00
CA ALA A 551 -10.09 13.45 2.60
C ALA A 551 -9.50 12.05 2.31
N TYR A 552 -8.18 11.95 2.13
CA TYR A 552 -7.37 10.75 1.94
C TYR A 552 -7.60 9.96 0.64
N ASP A 553 -8.67 10.17 -0.08
CA ASP A 553 -8.92 9.70 -1.45
C ASP A 553 -9.98 10.56 -2.17
N SER A 554 -10.10 10.37 -3.48
CA SER A 554 -11.02 11.11 -4.37
C SER A 554 -12.19 10.26 -4.87
N LYS A 555 -12.56 9.18 -4.15
CA LYS A 555 -13.71 8.35 -4.56
C LYS A 555 -15.00 9.12 -4.48
N ASP A 556 -15.95 8.79 -5.37
CA ASP A 556 -17.23 9.50 -5.47
C ASP A 556 -17.95 9.60 -4.11
N PHE A 557 -17.99 8.52 -3.35
CA PHE A 557 -18.61 8.52 -2.02
C PHE A 557 -17.82 9.36 -1.00
N THR A 558 -16.49 9.48 -1.16
CA THR A 558 -15.66 10.36 -0.30
C THR A 558 -15.92 11.82 -0.63
N LEU A 559 -15.97 12.19 -1.92
CA LEU A 559 -16.29 13.57 -2.33
C LEU A 559 -17.73 13.95 -1.95
N LYS A 560 -18.68 13.00 -2.00
CA LYS A 560 -20.05 13.22 -1.49
C LYS A 560 -20.05 13.50 0.02
N ALA A 561 -19.35 12.68 0.80
CA ALA A 561 -19.21 12.88 2.24
C ALA A 561 -18.50 14.21 2.58
N LEU A 562 -17.50 14.61 1.78
CA LEU A 562 -16.86 15.91 1.90
C LEU A 562 -17.86 17.05 1.71
N VAL A 563 -18.64 17.03 0.63
CA VAL A 563 -19.65 18.09 0.38
C VAL A 563 -20.69 18.14 1.50
N ASP A 564 -21.17 16.98 1.99
CA ASP A 564 -22.10 16.94 3.13
C ASP A 564 -21.54 17.63 4.38
N LYS A 565 -20.22 17.51 4.63
CA LYS A 565 -19.54 18.21 5.72
C LYS A 565 -19.41 19.70 5.45
N LEU A 566 -19.02 20.08 4.24
CA LEU A 566 -18.87 21.48 3.86
C LEU A 566 -20.18 22.25 4.05
N VAL A 567 -21.32 21.66 3.69
CA VAL A 567 -22.65 22.29 3.78
C VAL A 567 -23.37 22.04 5.13
N GLY A 568 -22.71 21.35 6.07
CA GLY A 568 -23.24 21.13 7.42
C GLY A 568 -24.29 20.01 7.56
N LYS A 569 -24.42 19.12 6.56
CA LYS A 569 -25.26 17.91 6.64
C LYS A 569 -24.63 16.82 7.50
N SER A 570 -23.30 16.84 7.63
CA SER A 570 -22.49 15.96 8.47
C SER A 570 -21.39 16.76 9.15
N GLU A 571 -20.94 16.31 10.33
CA GLU A 571 -19.89 16.96 11.11
C GLU A 571 -18.51 16.39 10.80
N PHE A 572 -17.46 17.21 10.88
CA PHE A 572 -16.07 16.74 10.86
C PHE A 572 -15.76 16.02 12.17
N LYS A 573 -15.53 14.71 12.13
CA LYS A 573 -15.20 13.87 13.29
C LYS A 573 -13.83 13.20 13.17
N GLY A 574 -13.23 13.22 11.97
CA GLY A 574 -11.93 12.61 11.72
C GLY A 574 -10.82 13.29 12.52
N ILE A 575 -9.89 12.48 13.02
CA ILE A 575 -8.69 12.90 13.74
C ILE A 575 -7.48 12.42 12.94
N SER A 576 -6.56 13.35 12.59
CA SER A 576 -5.36 12.95 11.85
C SER A 576 -4.49 11.99 12.66
N PRO A 577 -4.21 10.78 12.18
CA PRO A 577 -3.35 9.83 12.88
C PRO A 577 -1.85 10.12 12.64
N VAL A 578 -1.56 11.13 11.82
CA VAL A 578 -0.21 11.58 11.48
C VAL A 578 -0.10 13.09 11.71
N ASP A 579 1.13 13.60 11.88
CA ASP A 579 1.35 15.05 12.01
C ASP A 579 1.18 15.75 10.65
N ALA A 580 -0.04 16.17 10.34
CA ALA A 580 -0.35 16.89 9.11
C ALA A 580 0.32 18.30 9.04
N PHE A 581 0.80 18.84 10.16
CA PHE A 581 1.58 20.09 10.20
C PHE A 581 3.06 19.87 9.91
N CYS A 582 3.50 18.60 9.79
CA CYS A 582 4.86 18.23 9.39
C CYS A 582 5.97 18.74 10.34
N GLY A 583 5.65 19.03 11.59
CA GLY A 583 6.58 19.65 12.55
C GLY A 583 6.96 21.10 12.18
N LEU A 584 6.26 21.74 11.25
CA LEU A 584 6.57 23.08 10.74
C LEU A 584 5.77 24.14 11.49
N LEU A 585 6.46 25.14 12.03
CA LEU A 585 5.83 26.24 12.78
C LEU A 585 4.92 27.09 11.87
N ASP A 586 5.34 27.39 10.67
CA ASP A 586 4.60 28.18 9.69
C ASP A 586 3.34 27.48 9.17
N ALA A 587 3.29 26.15 9.18
CA ALA A 587 2.09 25.40 8.86
C ALA A 587 0.93 25.65 9.87
N GLN A 588 1.26 26.14 11.07
CA GLN A 588 0.30 26.52 12.11
C GLN A 588 -0.20 27.98 11.99
N TYR A 589 0.35 28.75 11.07
CA TYR A 589 0.03 30.18 10.86
C TYR A 589 -1.46 30.48 10.67
#